data_e6f71e78329d2cd4c5dde047fac86971
#
_entry.id   e6f71e78329d2cd4c5dde047fac86971
#
_cell.length_a   1.000
_cell.length_b   1.000
_cell.length_c   1.000
_cell.angle_alpha   90.00
_cell.angle_beta   90.00
_cell.angle_gamma   90.00
#
_symmetry.space_group_name_H-M   'P 1'
#
loop_
_entity.id
_entity.type
_entity.pdbx_description
1 polymer ?
#
loop_
_entity_poly.entity_id
_entity_poly.type
_entity_poly.pdbx_seq_one_letter_code
_entity_poly.pdbx_strand_id
1 'polypeptide(L)'
;MNKYLIFRTDKIGDFHISAILIKSIRRNDPDSFINVVASEKNYNYIKSFKIVDKVTLLTKGILSKLKLIYFLRKEKYNTIIIHDRKQRSILISLFLKTNLKIVSNANLN
;
A
#
# COMPACT_ATOMS: atom_id res chain seq x y z
N MET A 1 -14.51 4.24 -10.44
CA MET A 1 -13.94 3.62 -9.23
C MET A 1 -12.54 4.13 -8.99
N ASN A 2 -12.29 4.69 -7.84
CA ASN A 2 -10.94 5.11 -7.46
C ASN A 2 -10.17 3.94 -6.89
N LYS A 3 -8.92 3.81 -7.31
CA LYS A 3 -8.04 2.74 -6.86
C LYS A 3 -6.91 3.32 -6.02
N TYR A 4 -6.74 2.80 -4.84
CA TYR A 4 -5.72 3.22 -3.90
C TYR A 4 -4.72 2.10 -3.66
N LEU A 5 -3.45 2.45 -3.65
CA LEU A 5 -2.38 1.52 -3.29
C LEU A 5 -1.67 2.07 -2.08
N ILE A 6 -1.62 1.28 -1.01
CA ILE A 6 -1.01 1.72 0.25
C ILE A 6 0.13 0.77 0.60
N PHE A 7 1.32 1.33 0.79
CA PHE A 7 2.48 0.55 1.21
C PHE A 7 2.59 0.57 2.73
N ARG A 8 2.46 -0.59 3.35
CA ARG A 8 2.63 -0.76 4.79
C ARG A 8 3.38 -2.07 5.03
N THR A 9 4.71 -2.02 4.84
CA THR A 9 5.56 -3.22 4.86
C THR A 9 6.39 -3.33 6.13
N ASP A 10 6.08 -2.58 7.15
CA ASP A 10 6.80 -2.58 8.41
C ASP A 10 6.13 -3.49 9.44
N LYS A 11 5.98 -3.07 10.69
CA LYS A 11 5.51 -3.93 11.76
C LYS A 11 3.98 -4.04 11.80
N ILE A 12 3.50 -5.12 12.41
CA ILE A 12 2.06 -5.36 12.55
C ILE A 12 1.36 -4.18 13.24
N GLY A 13 1.96 -3.67 14.33
CA GLY A 13 1.35 -2.58 15.08
C GLY A 13 1.14 -1.33 14.28
N ASP A 14 2.01 -1.07 13.30
CA ASP A 14 1.91 0.13 12.49
C ASP A 14 0.70 0.10 11.56
N PHE A 15 0.17 -1.08 11.25
CA PHE A 15 -1.00 -1.17 10.40
C PHE A 15 -2.22 -0.52 11.03
N HIS A 16 -2.29 -0.43 12.35
CA HIS A 16 -3.43 0.21 13.00
C HIS A 16 -3.58 1.67 12.58
N ILE A 17 -2.45 2.34 12.33
CA ILE A 17 -2.48 3.69 11.82
C ILE A 17 -3.03 3.72 10.40
N SER A 18 -2.60 2.78 9.57
CA SER A 18 -3.11 2.67 8.21
C SER A 18 -4.60 2.30 8.19
N ALA A 19 -5.05 1.52 9.15
CA ALA A 19 -6.46 1.13 9.24
C ALA A 19 -7.35 2.36 9.43
N ILE A 20 -6.90 3.33 10.21
CA ILE A 20 -7.65 4.58 10.40
C ILE A 20 -7.79 5.31 9.07
N LEU A 21 -6.68 5.40 8.32
CA LEU A 21 -6.69 6.03 7.01
C LEU A 21 -7.62 5.29 6.05
N ILE A 22 -7.55 3.97 6.03
CA ILE A 22 -8.36 3.15 5.14
C ILE A 22 -9.85 3.32 5.46
N LYS A 23 -10.19 3.36 6.72
CA LYS A 23 -11.58 3.59 7.13
C LYS A 23 -12.08 4.94 6.67
N SER A 24 -11.22 5.96 6.74
CA SER A 24 -11.56 7.29 6.26
C SER A 24 -11.80 7.30 4.75
N ILE A 25 -10.93 6.64 3.99
CA ILE A 25 -11.10 6.52 2.54
C ILE A 25 -12.41 5.83 2.23
N ARG A 26 -12.68 4.71 2.91
CA ARG A 26 -13.89 3.92 2.66
C ARG A 26 -15.15 4.70 2.97
N ARG A 27 -15.11 5.54 4.00
CA ARG A 27 -16.24 6.37 4.37
C ARG A 27 -16.54 7.44 3.33
N ASN A 28 -15.49 8.06 2.78
CA ASN A 28 -15.65 9.14 1.80
C ASN A 28 -15.83 8.61 0.38
N ASP A 29 -15.39 7.39 0.11
CA ASP A 29 -15.44 6.80 -1.22
C ASP A 29 -15.78 5.31 -1.07
N PRO A 30 -17.06 4.97 -0.84
CA PRO A 30 -17.46 3.58 -0.56
C PRO A 30 -17.13 2.59 -1.68
N ASP A 31 -17.05 3.09 -2.92
CA ASP A 31 -16.81 2.22 -4.07
C ASP A 31 -15.33 2.11 -4.41
N SER A 32 -14.46 2.64 -3.57
CA SER A 32 -13.02 2.59 -3.83
C SER A 32 -12.49 1.16 -3.76
N PHE A 33 -11.40 0.92 -4.49
CA PHE A 33 -10.64 -0.33 -4.43
C PHE A 33 -9.34 -0.05 -3.70
N ILE A 34 -9.09 -0.77 -2.62
CA ILE A 34 -7.91 -0.52 -1.78
C ILE A 34 -7.05 -1.78 -1.74
N ASN A 35 -5.81 -1.66 -2.23
CA ASN A 35 -4.81 -2.70 -2.18
C ASN A 35 -3.69 -2.25 -1.24
N VAL A 36 -3.34 -3.09 -0.27
CA VAL A 36 -2.25 -2.82 0.65
C VAL A 36 -1.08 -3.72 0.32
N VAL A 37 0.08 -3.12 0.08
CA VAL A 37 1.32 -3.88 -0.10
C VAL A 37 1.89 -4.15 1.28
N ALA A 38 2.03 -5.42 1.62
CA ALA A 38 2.47 -5.87 2.92
C ALA A 38 3.77 -6.65 2.83
N SER A 39 4.45 -6.81 3.95
CA SER A 39 5.62 -7.67 4.06
C SER A 39 5.21 -9.03 4.61
N GLU A 40 6.17 -9.95 4.65
CA GLU A 40 5.91 -11.26 5.26
C GLU A 40 5.54 -11.14 6.73
N LYS A 41 5.99 -10.06 7.39
CA LYS A 41 5.73 -9.86 8.82
C LYS A 41 4.27 -9.54 9.12
N ASN A 42 3.59 -8.82 8.22
CA ASN A 42 2.24 -8.34 8.50
C ASN A 42 1.19 -8.77 7.48
N TYR A 43 1.56 -9.55 6.48
CA TYR A 43 0.64 -9.94 5.39
C TYR A 43 -0.62 -10.62 5.92
N ASN A 44 -0.47 -11.66 6.73
CA ASN A 44 -1.62 -12.41 7.21
C ASN A 44 -2.51 -11.56 8.13
N TYR A 45 -1.88 -10.70 8.91
CA TYR A 45 -2.61 -9.83 9.80
C TYR A 45 -3.47 -8.84 9.02
N ILE A 46 -2.89 -8.18 8.02
CA ILE A 46 -3.61 -7.21 7.21
C ILE A 46 -4.72 -7.89 6.41
N LYS A 47 -4.44 -9.09 5.91
CA LYS A 47 -5.42 -9.84 5.12
C LYS A 47 -6.68 -10.19 5.91
N SER A 48 -6.60 -10.21 7.23
CA SER A 48 -7.76 -10.52 8.06
C SER A 48 -8.75 -9.35 8.14
N PHE A 49 -8.36 -8.16 7.68
CA PHE A 49 -9.22 -6.98 7.76
C PHE A 49 -10.12 -6.86 6.53
N LYS A 50 -11.42 -6.77 6.77
CA LYS A 50 -12.41 -6.69 5.68
C LYS A 50 -12.42 -5.34 4.97
N ILE A 51 -11.85 -4.32 5.59
CA ILE A 51 -11.81 -2.99 4.98
C ILE A 51 -10.84 -2.90 3.81
N VAL A 52 -9.97 -3.91 3.65
CA VAL A 52 -8.99 -3.98 2.58
C VAL A 52 -9.51 -4.92 1.50
N ASP A 53 -9.51 -4.47 0.25
CA ASP A 53 -10.00 -5.29 -0.87
C ASP A 53 -8.98 -6.34 -1.29
N LYS A 54 -7.71 -5.98 -1.24
CA LYS A 54 -6.63 -6.86 -1.67
C LYS A 54 -5.38 -6.60 -0.85
N VAL A 55 -4.60 -7.63 -0.59
CA VAL A 55 -3.30 -7.50 0.05
C VAL A 55 -2.28 -8.14 -0.85
N THR A 56 -1.23 -7.39 -1.17
CA THR A 56 -0.17 -7.84 -2.06
C THR A 56 1.10 -8.03 -1.23
N LEU A 57 1.72 -9.19 -1.35
CA LEU A 57 2.92 -9.51 -0.58
C LEU A 57 4.16 -9.03 -1.29
N LEU A 58 4.98 -8.24 -0.59
CA LEU A 58 6.30 -7.85 -1.06
C LEU A 58 7.33 -8.77 -0.41
N THR A 59 7.94 -9.63 -1.22
CA THR A 59 8.96 -10.55 -0.72
C THR A 59 10.36 -10.02 -1.07
N LYS A 60 11.38 -10.67 -0.50
CA LYS A 60 12.76 -10.29 -0.76
C LYS A 60 13.16 -10.75 -2.15
N GLY A 61 14.15 -10.04 -2.72
CA GLY A 61 14.71 -10.40 -4.00
C GLY A 61 14.27 -9.49 -5.13
N ILE A 62 15.15 -9.35 -6.09
CA ILE A 62 14.93 -8.43 -7.21
C ILE A 62 13.83 -8.92 -8.14
N LEU A 63 13.80 -10.23 -8.42
CA LEU A 63 12.77 -10.75 -9.32
C LEU A 63 11.37 -10.59 -8.76
N SER A 64 11.21 -10.78 -7.44
CA SER A 64 9.91 -10.57 -6.80
C SER A 64 9.47 -9.13 -6.93
N LYS A 65 10.40 -8.19 -6.75
CA LYS A 65 10.08 -6.77 -6.87
C LYS A 65 9.71 -6.38 -8.28
N LEU A 66 10.40 -6.95 -9.28
CA LEU A 66 10.08 -6.66 -10.67
C LEU A 66 8.70 -7.19 -11.05
N LYS A 67 8.36 -8.39 -10.59
CA LYS A 67 7.03 -8.94 -10.82
C LYS A 67 5.96 -8.07 -10.16
N LEU A 68 6.23 -7.64 -8.93
CA LEU A 68 5.30 -6.79 -8.20
C LEU A 68 5.04 -5.49 -8.95
N ILE A 69 6.11 -4.85 -9.43
CA ILE A 69 5.99 -3.61 -10.20
C ILE A 69 5.14 -3.83 -11.44
N TYR A 70 5.37 -4.93 -12.15
CA TYR A 70 4.61 -5.24 -13.35
C TYR A 70 3.12 -5.36 -13.07
N PHE A 71 2.75 -6.13 -12.05
CA PHE A 71 1.34 -6.32 -11.70
C PHE A 71 0.70 -5.04 -11.19
N LEU A 72 1.42 -4.27 -10.39
CA LEU A 72 0.88 -3.02 -9.87
C LEU A 72 0.68 -1.97 -10.96
N ARG A 73 1.56 -1.93 -11.96
CA ARG A 73 1.39 -1.01 -13.08
C ARG A 73 0.15 -1.33 -13.89
N LYS A 74 -0.16 -2.61 -14.05
CA LYS A 74 -1.35 -3.02 -14.80
C LYS A 74 -2.64 -2.57 -14.14
N GLU A 75 -2.64 -2.47 -12.82
CA GLU A 75 -3.85 -2.09 -12.07
C GLU A 75 -4.21 -0.62 -12.24
N LYS A 76 -3.26 0.23 -12.53
CA LYS A 76 -3.48 1.67 -12.75
C LYS A 76 -4.15 2.35 -11.56
N TYR A 77 -3.38 2.54 -10.50
CA TYR A 77 -3.89 3.18 -9.30
C TYR A 77 -3.99 4.70 -9.46
N ASN A 78 -5.06 5.27 -8.93
CA ASN A 78 -5.27 6.72 -8.95
C ASN A 78 -4.41 7.40 -7.88
N THR A 79 -4.27 6.77 -6.73
CA THR A 79 -3.53 7.32 -5.60
C THR A 79 -2.63 6.26 -5.00
N ILE A 80 -1.38 6.62 -4.75
CA ILE A 80 -0.41 5.75 -4.10
C ILE A 80 0.02 6.43 -2.81
N ILE A 81 -0.13 5.73 -1.68
CA ILE A 81 0.24 6.24 -0.37
C ILE A 81 1.34 5.37 0.21
N ILE A 82 2.50 5.97 0.45
CA ILE A 82 3.63 5.25 1.04
C ILE A 82 3.61 5.57 2.53
N HIS A 83 2.94 4.71 3.28
CA HIS A 83 2.68 4.95 4.69
C HIS A 83 3.80 4.40 5.58
N ASP A 84 4.57 3.44 5.09
CA ASP A 84 5.68 2.86 5.83
C ASP A 84 6.99 3.64 5.66
N ARG A 85 7.07 4.53 4.70
CA ARG A 85 8.23 5.36 4.40
C ARG A 85 9.52 4.59 4.18
N LYS A 86 9.41 3.32 3.80
CA LYS A 86 10.60 2.52 3.49
C LYS A 86 11.13 2.89 2.12
N GLN A 87 12.46 2.92 1.99
CA GLN A 87 13.09 3.25 0.71
C GLN A 87 12.65 2.30 -0.40
N ARG A 88 12.49 1.03 -0.06
CA ARG A 88 12.04 0.05 -1.05
C ARG A 88 10.64 0.37 -1.58
N SER A 89 9.76 0.86 -0.71
CA SER A 89 8.40 1.24 -1.11
C SER A 89 8.43 2.47 -2.00
N ILE A 90 9.22 3.46 -1.62
CA ILE A 90 9.38 4.68 -2.41
C ILE A 90 9.95 4.34 -3.79
N LEU A 91 10.97 3.49 -3.82
CA LEU A 91 11.61 3.10 -5.07
C LEU A 91 10.63 2.38 -6.00
N ILE A 92 9.85 1.45 -5.46
CA ILE A 92 8.85 0.74 -6.25
C ILE A 92 7.82 1.72 -6.80
N SER A 93 7.38 2.68 -6.00
CA SER A 93 6.38 3.64 -6.43
C SER A 93 6.85 4.52 -7.57
N LEU A 94 8.16 4.74 -7.70
CA LEU A 94 8.71 5.54 -8.80
C LEU A 94 8.48 4.89 -10.17
N PHE A 95 8.31 3.58 -10.20
CA PHE A 95 8.05 2.86 -11.44
C PHE A 95 6.56 2.72 -11.75
N LEU A 96 5.70 3.27 -10.89
CA LEU A 96 4.26 3.19 -11.07
C LEU A 96 3.72 4.53 -11.53
N LYS A 97 2.79 4.49 -12.47
CA LYS A 97 2.14 5.70 -12.95
C LYS A 97 0.88 5.95 -12.13
N THR A 98 0.74 7.17 -11.64
CA THR A 98 -0.42 7.52 -10.82
C THR A 98 -0.64 9.03 -10.89
N ASN A 99 -1.85 9.45 -10.58
CA ASN A 99 -2.19 10.87 -10.55
C ASN A 99 -1.69 11.54 -9.26
N LEU A 100 -1.59 10.79 -8.18
CA LEU A 100 -1.22 11.35 -6.89
C LEU A 100 -0.38 10.36 -6.09
N LYS A 101 0.78 10.82 -5.62
CA LYS A 101 1.63 10.05 -4.71
C LYS A 101 1.78 10.81 -3.41
N ILE A 102 1.53 10.12 -2.31
CA ILE A 102 1.65 10.70 -0.99
C ILE A 102 2.64 9.86 -0.18
N VAL A 103 3.68 10.52 0.32
CA VAL A 103 4.64 9.86 1.19
C VAL A 103 4.39 10.36 2.60
N SER A 104 4.17 9.45 3.53
CA SER A 104 3.95 9.81 4.91
C SER A 104 5.20 10.50 5.46
N ASN A 105 5.01 11.66 6.07
CA ASN A 105 6.12 12.40 6.66
C ASN A 105 6.11 12.17 8.15
N ALA A 106 6.55 11.01 8.56
CA ALA A 106 6.56 10.69 9.97
C ALA A 106 7.87 11.03 10.64
N ASN A 107 8.74 11.72 9.97
CA ASN A 107 9.90 12.27 10.60
C ASN A 107 9.61 13.50 11.34
N LEU A 108 8.49 13.56 11.87
CA LEU A 108 8.11 14.75 12.58
C LEU A 108 8.59 14.69 13.97
N ASN A 109 9.61 14.24 14.30
CA ASN A 109 9.98 14.34 15.68
C ASN A 109 11.19 15.17 15.93
#